data_acaf3b2fc227b8a1365e60ed21894fcb
#
_entry.id   acaf3b2fc227b8a1365e60ed21894fcb
#
_cell.length_a   1.000
_cell.length_b   1.000
_cell.length_c   1.000
_cell.angle_alpha   90.00
_cell.angle_beta   90.00
_cell.angle_gamma   90.00
#
_symmetry.space_group_name_H-M   'P 1'
#
loop_
_entity.id
_entity.type
_entity.pdbx_description
1 polymer ?
#
loop_
_entity_poly.entity_id
_entity_poly.type
_entity_poly.pdbx_seq_one_letter_code
_entity_poly.pdbx_strand_id
1 'polypeptide(L)'
;MKKFIINGLAATVMAFSANAMAADFVAGKDYTILKNPGKVDVPGKIEVREFFWYGCPHCFKLEPYMQTWLKKMPKDVNFVRSP
;
A
#
# COMPACT_ATOMS: atom_id res chain seq x y z
N MET A 1 39.14 0.69 -30.30
CA MET A 1 37.98 1.60 -30.49
C MET A 1 36.65 0.99 -30.21
N LYS A 2 36.48 -0.33 -30.21
CA LYS A 2 35.19 -0.99 -29.92
C LYS A 2 34.84 -1.10 -28.43
N LYS A 3 35.74 -0.77 -27.50
CA LYS A 3 35.54 -0.89 -26.05
C LYS A 3 34.84 0.32 -25.39
N PHE A 4 34.73 1.45 -26.09
CA PHE A 4 34.14 2.66 -25.52
C PHE A 4 32.60 2.76 -25.61
N ILE A 5 31.97 1.95 -26.46
CA ILE A 5 30.52 2.03 -26.71
C ILE A 5 29.73 1.25 -25.64
N ILE A 6 30.34 0.27 -24.99
CA ILE A 6 29.68 -0.61 -24.00
C ILE A 6 29.52 0.09 -22.66
N ASN A 7 30.40 1.02 -22.29
CA ASN A 7 30.31 1.73 -21.01
C ASN A 7 29.26 2.85 -20.97
N GLY A 8 28.86 3.37 -22.14
CA GLY A 8 27.79 4.38 -22.21
C GLY A 8 26.38 3.83 -22.00
N LEU A 9 26.14 2.58 -22.40
CA LEU A 9 24.81 1.98 -22.29
C LEU A 9 24.47 1.56 -20.85
N ALA A 10 25.47 1.11 -20.09
CA ALA A 10 25.28 0.69 -18.70
C ALA A 10 24.95 1.86 -17.76
N ALA A 11 25.52 3.06 -18.04
CA ALA A 11 25.24 4.25 -17.23
C ALA A 11 23.83 4.81 -17.45
N THR A 12 23.27 4.63 -18.64
CA THR A 12 21.93 5.15 -18.98
C THR A 12 20.81 4.32 -18.31
N VAL A 13 21.02 3.03 -18.10
CA VAL A 13 20.01 2.16 -17.47
C VAL A 13 19.89 2.41 -15.97
N MET A 14 20.97 2.81 -15.29
CA MET A 14 20.93 3.11 -13.86
C MET A 14 20.24 4.44 -13.53
N ALA A 15 20.19 5.39 -14.45
CA ALA A 15 19.53 6.68 -14.21
C ALA A 15 18.00 6.59 -14.18
N PHE A 16 17.40 5.59 -14.82
CA PHE A 16 15.95 5.38 -14.82
C PHE A 16 15.42 4.71 -13.56
N SER A 17 16.22 3.92 -12.84
CA SER A 17 15.81 3.24 -11.62
C SER A 17 15.72 4.17 -10.41
N ALA A 18 16.33 5.34 -10.43
CA ALA A 18 16.33 6.30 -9.32
C ALA A 18 15.05 7.16 -9.22
N ASN A 19 14.17 7.14 -10.25
CA ASN A 19 12.99 7.98 -10.31
C ASN A 19 11.68 7.24 -9.90
N ALA A 20 11.76 5.98 -9.50
CA ALA A 20 10.60 5.21 -9.03
C ALA A 20 10.36 5.46 -7.53
N MET A 21 10.14 6.72 -7.13
CA MET A 21 9.75 7.09 -5.77
C MET A 21 8.22 7.19 -5.69
N ALA A 22 7.65 6.65 -4.60
CA ALA A 22 6.24 6.84 -4.30
C ALA A 22 5.95 8.34 -4.13
N ALA A 23 4.83 8.81 -4.69
CA ALA A 23 4.39 10.19 -4.50
C ALA A 23 4.01 10.43 -3.03
N ASP A 24 4.47 11.55 -2.46
CA ASP A 24 4.06 11.98 -1.14
C ASP A 24 2.64 12.55 -1.19
N PHE A 25 1.79 12.08 -0.29
CA PHE A 25 0.44 12.62 -0.12
C PHE A 25 0.46 13.81 0.84
N VAL A 26 -0.21 14.90 0.47
CA VAL A 26 -0.20 16.15 1.21
C VAL A 26 -1.56 16.42 1.82
N ALA A 27 -1.59 16.66 3.13
CA ALA A 27 -2.80 17.04 3.85
C ALA A 27 -3.39 18.36 3.31
N GLY A 28 -4.70 18.40 3.14
CA GLY A 28 -5.41 19.53 2.57
C GLY A 28 -5.46 19.55 1.04
N LYS A 29 -4.64 18.76 0.36
CA LYS A 29 -4.61 18.60 -1.09
C LYS A 29 -5.10 17.23 -1.53
N ASP A 30 -4.48 16.17 -1.03
CA ASP A 30 -4.75 14.80 -1.39
C ASP A 30 -5.70 14.10 -0.42
N TYR A 31 -5.74 14.58 0.82
CA TYR A 31 -6.64 14.09 1.86
C TYR A 31 -6.96 15.18 2.87
N THR A 32 -8.01 14.97 3.65
CA THR A 32 -8.42 15.88 4.73
C THR A 32 -8.22 15.21 6.09
N ILE A 33 -7.59 15.90 7.01
CA ILE A 33 -7.47 15.45 8.40
C ILE A 33 -8.80 15.70 9.12
N LEU A 34 -9.38 14.63 9.67
CA LEU A 34 -10.61 14.74 10.44
C LEU A 34 -10.35 15.49 11.77
N LYS A 35 -11.25 16.39 12.13
CA LYS A 35 -11.17 17.13 13.39
C LYS A 35 -11.30 16.21 14.60
N ASN A 36 -12.16 15.21 14.50
CA ASN A 36 -12.38 14.20 15.54
C ASN A 36 -12.25 12.81 14.91
N PRO A 37 -11.03 12.29 14.76
CA PRO A 37 -10.81 10.95 14.22
C PRO A 37 -11.37 9.89 15.16
N GLY A 38 -11.89 8.80 14.59
CA GLY A 38 -12.32 7.64 15.35
C GLY A 38 -11.17 6.97 16.10
N LYS A 39 -11.51 6.19 17.11
CA LYS A 39 -10.53 5.38 17.84
C LYS A 39 -10.24 4.10 17.07
N VAL A 40 -8.98 3.66 17.09
CA VAL A 40 -8.56 2.36 16.57
C VAL A 40 -8.61 1.31 17.69
N ASP A 41 -8.81 0.04 17.34
CA ASP A 41 -8.93 -1.04 18.32
C ASP A 41 -7.60 -1.29 19.06
N VAL A 42 -6.47 -1.18 18.35
CA VAL A 42 -5.14 -1.37 18.93
C VAL A 42 -4.34 -0.07 18.76
N PRO A 43 -4.14 0.73 19.81
CA PRO A 43 -3.31 1.92 19.74
C PRO A 43 -1.87 1.60 19.29
N GLY A 44 -1.31 2.47 18.45
CA GLY A 44 0.05 2.29 17.92
C GLY A 44 0.16 1.39 16.69
N LYS A 45 -0.92 0.77 16.25
CA LYS A 45 -0.99 0.00 15.00
C LYS A 45 -1.82 0.71 13.95
N ILE A 46 -1.52 0.44 12.69
CA ILE A 46 -2.33 0.87 11.55
C ILE A 46 -3.53 -0.05 11.45
N GLU A 47 -4.73 0.50 11.59
CA GLU A 47 -5.96 -0.28 11.47
C GLU A 47 -6.40 -0.35 10.01
N VAL A 48 -6.54 -1.56 9.51
CA VAL A 48 -7.23 -1.85 8.24
C VAL A 48 -8.54 -2.52 8.58
N ARG A 49 -9.64 -1.82 8.34
CA ARG A 49 -10.99 -2.31 8.67
C ARG A 49 -11.76 -2.60 7.39
N GLU A 50 -12.21 -3.84 7.24
CA GLU A 50 -13.10 -4.27 6.18
C GLU A 50 -14.55 -4.19 6.67
N PHE A 51 -15.32 -3.29 6.10
CA PHE A 51 -16.77 -3.29 6.26
C PHE A 51 -17.37 -4.22 5.21
N PHE A 52 -18.10 -5.23 5.65
CA PHE A 52 -18.63 -6.24 4.75
C PHE A 52 -20.07 -6.59 5.09
N TRP A 53 -20.72 -7.25 4.15
CA TRP A 53 -22.05 -7.83 4.33
C TRP A 53 -22.00 -9.32 3.98
N TYR A 54 -22.56 -10.16 4.82
CA TYR A 54 -22.50 -11.61 4.63
C TYR A 54 -23.09 -12.10 3.31
N GLY A 55 -24.08 -11.41 2.77
CA GLY A 55 -24.68 -11.72 1.47
C GLY A 55 -23.99 -11.06 0.28
N CYS A 56 -22.87 -10.37 0.45
CA CYS A 56 -22.22 -9.59 -0.57
C CYS A 56 -21.37 -10.47 -1.51
N PRO A 57 -21.72 -10.58 -2.84
CA PRO A 57 -20.94 -11.39 -3.78
C PRO A 57 -19.52 -10.85 -4.00
N HIS A 58 -19.35 -9.53 -3.97
CA HIS A 58 -18.06 -8.89 -4.15
C HIS A 58 -17.11 -9.13 -2.97
N CYS A 59 -17.64 -9.14 -1.75
CA CYS A 59 -16.86 -9.48 -0.55
C CYS A 59 -16.39 -10.94 -0.62
N PHE A 60 -17.22 -11.84 -1.10
CA PHE A 60 -16.88 -13.25 -1.30
C PHE A 60 -15.75 -13.40 -2.36
N LYS A 61 -15.84 -12.68 -3.46
CA LYS A 61 -14.79 -12.68 -4.50
C LYS A 61 -13.47 -12.10 -4.01
N LEU A 62 -13.50 -11.14 -3.11
CA LEU A 62 -12.32 -10.52 -2.53
C LEU A 62 -11.61 -11.45 -1.52
N GLU A 63 -12.36 -12.35 -0.87
CA GLU A 63 -11.86 -13.17 0.24
C GLU A 63 -10.55 -13.94 -0.06
N PRO A 64 -10.37 -14.62 -1.22
CA PRO A 64 -9.11 -15.31 -1.51
C PRO A 64 -7.90 -14.38 -1.49
N TYR A 65 -8.06 -13.16 -2.00
CA TYR A 65 -6.99 -12.14 -2.01
C TYR A 65 -6.70 -11.63 -0.59
N MET A 66 -7.73 -11.45 0.21
CA MET A 66 -7.58 -11.06 1.62
C MET A 66 -6.84 -12.14 2.42
N GLN A 67 -7.17 -13.41 2.23
CA GLN A 67 -6.49 -14.52 2.89
C GLN A 67 -5.00 -14.57 2.52
N THR A 68 -4.66 -14.34 1.27
CA THR A 68 -3.27 -14.27 0.82
C THR A 68 -2.52 -13.09 1.45
N TRP A 69 -3.15 -11.92 1.50
CA TRP A 69 -2.55 -10.74 2.10
C TRP A 69 -2.36 -10.87 3.61
N LEU A 70 -3.33 -11.45 4.32
CA LEU A 70 -3.27 -11.65 5.77
C LEU A 70 -2.06 -12.50 6.21
N LYS A 71 -1.65 -13.45 5.36
CA LYS A 71 -0.46 -14.29 5.64
C LYS A 71 0.85 -13.54 5.64
N LYS A 72 0.92 -12.41 4.94
CA LYS A 72 2.11 -11.55 4.80
C LYS A 72 1.90 -10.12 5.26
N MET A 73 0.83 -9.89 6.02
CA MET A 73 0.50 -8.59 6.58
C MET A 73 1.65 -8.08 7.48
N PRO A 74 2.05 -6.80 7.37
CA PRO A 74 3.05 -6.22 8.26
C PRO A 74 2.63 -6.31 9.74
N LYS A 75 3.61 -6.40 10.64
CA LYS A 75 3.35 -6.55 12.09
C LYS A 75 2.74 -5.31 12.73
N ASP A 76 2.91 -4.14 12.12
CA ASP A 76 2.35 -2.87 12.58
C ASP A 76 0.90 -2.63 12.12
N VAL A 77 0.33 -3.58 11.37
CA VAL A 77 -1.06 -3.54 10.91
C VAL A 77 -1.94 -4.43 11.77
N ASN A 78 -3.10 -3.90 12.16
CA ASN A 78 -4.18 -4.65 12.79
C ASN A 78 -5.36 -4.73 11.82
N PHE A 79 -5.76 -5.92 11.43
CA PHE A 79 -6.88 -6.15 10.53
C PHE A 79 -8.15 -6.48 11.31
N VAL A 80 -9.22 -5.74 11.03
CA VAL A 80 -10.52 -5.88 11.71
C VAL A 80 -11.63 -6.02 10.69
N ARG A 81 -12.58 -6.92 10.93
CA ARG A 81 -13.79 -7.09 10.14
C ARG A 81 -15.01 -6.57 10.89
N SER A 82 -15.85 -5.80 10.20
CA SER A 82 -17.09 -5.25 10.72
C SER A 82 -18.24 -5.58 9.76
N PRO A 83 -19.18 -6.42 10.17
CA PRO A 83 -20.35 -6.72 9.36
C PRO A 83 -21.34 -5.55 9.33
#